data_4f3aadcedfc95614f8b56f256bc7dfc6
#
_entry.id   4f3aadcedfc95614f8b56f256bc7dfc6
#
_cell.length_a   1.000
_cell.length_b   1.000
_cell.length_c   1.000
_cell.angle_alpha   90.00
_cell.angle_beta   90.00
_cell.angle_gamma   90.00
#
_symmetry.space_group_name_H-M   'P 1'
#
loop_
_entity.id
_entity.type
_entity.pdbx_description
1 polymer ?
#
loop_
_entity_poly.entity_id
_entity_poly.type
_entity_poly.pdbx_seq_one_letter_code
_entity_poly.pdbx_strand_id
1 'polypeptide(L)'
;MNKHVVFKSIALILSWLTFSPLLLVLDGRWKLLPKWLRMLLFFLSPLMLIVFAAVLVACYLFYCDNFRVRYFVKPKVVENITGVDFPKYKVVDCQSSKNKLDKSDKFSLEFQEVPTEEFYKELDEHFDCFEPGKYSYSTIWGNGIEAPKGVSEKHDGTFRVEIEKGLKTFYIEAGTW
;
A
#
# COMPACT_ATOMS: atom_id res chain seq x y z
N MET A 1 -55.56 9.43 10.23
CA MET A 1 -54.13 9.62 9.85
C MET A 1 -53.99 10.97 9.13
N ASN A 2 -53.14 11.85 9.61
CA ASN A 2 -53.05 13.24 9.10
C ASN A 2 -52.46 13.24 7.69
N LYS A 3 -53.19 13.69 6.65
CA LYS A 3 -52.76 13.69 5.23
C LYS A 3 -51.40 14.41 5.04
N HIS A 4 -51.13 15.44 5.85
CA HIS A 4 -49.84 16.15 5.80
C HIS A 4 -48.64 15.29 6.26
N VAL A 5 -48.87 14.39 7.25
CA VAL A 5 -47.81 13.48 7.72
C VAL A 5 -47.47 12.43 6.65
N VAL A 6 -48.51 11.89 6.01
CA VAL A 6 -48.33 10.90 4.92
C VAL A 6 -47.59 11.50 3.74
N PHE A 7 -47.98 12.70 3.30
CA PHE A 7 -47.32 13.38 2.19
C PHE A 7 -45.82 13.66 2.49
N LYS A 8 -45.53 14.14 3.68
CA LYS A 8 -44.13 14.42 4.09
C LYS A 8 -43.29 13.15 4.19
N SER A 9 -43.87 12.05 4.66
CA SER A 9 -43.17 10.76 4.70
C SER A 9 -42.90 10.20 3.31
N ILE A 10 -43.85 10.33 2.37
CA ILE A 10 -43.67 9.92 0.98
C ILE A 10 -42.56 10.81 0.32
N ALA A 11 -42.58 12.12 0.56
CA ALA A 11 -41.54 13.02 0.03
C ALA A 11 -40.13 12.68 0.56
N LEU A 12 -40.01 12.27 1.83
CA LEU A 12 -38.74 11.81 2.41
C LEU A 12 -38.27 10.52 1.76
N ILE A 13 -39.16 9.54 1.54
CA ILE A 13 -38.80 8.28 0.88
C ILE A 13 -38.38 8.53 -0.57
N LEU A 14 -39.11 9.36 -1.30
CA LEU A 14 -38.75 9.74 -2.68
C LEU A 14 -37.41 10.49 -2.75
N SER A 15 -37.13 11.34 -1.78
CA SER A 15 -35.85 12.04 -1.64
C SER A 15 -34.69 11.06 -1.45
N TRP A 16 -34.87 10.07 -0.64
CA TRP A 16 -33.86 9.03 -0.42
C TRP A 16 -33.62 8.23 -1.70
N LEU A 17 -34.69 7.88 -2.45
CA LEU A 17 -34.59 7.17 -3.72
C LEU A 17 -33.96 7.99 -4.83
N THR A 18 -34.15 9.31 -4.85
CA THR A 18 -33.61 10.23 -5.89
C THR A 18 -32.20 10.76 -5.58
N PHE A 19 -31.54 10.25 -4.55
CA PHE A 19 -30.22 10.71 -4.12
C PHE A 19 -30.15 12.19 -3.69
N SER A 20 -31.27 12.80 -3.38
CA SER A 20 -31.32 14.21 -2.98
C SER A 20 -31.26 14.35 -1.46
N PRO A 21 -30.10 14.74 -0.87
CA PRO A 21 -30.00 15.00 0.56
C PRO A 21 -30.80 16.23 0.99
N LEU A 22 -31.28 17.01 0.04
CA LEU A 22 -31.99 18.28 0.27
C LEU A 22 -33.26 18.08 1.11
N LEU A 23 -33.95 16.98 0.90
CA LEU A 23 -35.18 16.68 1.63
C LEU A 23 -34.92 16.15 3.04
N LEU A 24 -33.73 15.56 3.33
CA LEU A 24 -33.32 15.27 4.71
C LEU A 24 -33.06 16.57 5.50
N VAL A 25 -32.57 17.61 4.83
CA VAL A 25 -32.46 18.93 5.43
C VAL A 25 -33.83 19.56 5.69
N LEU A 26 -34.82 19.32 4.83
CA LEU A 26 -36.21 19.74 5.04
C LEU A 26 -36.89 19.02 6.19
N ASP A 27 -36.53 17.74 6.46
CA ASP A 27 -37.01 17.04 7.66
C ASP A 27 -36.55 17.73 8.96
N GLY A 28 -35.42 18.40 8.94
CA GLY A 28 -34.98 19.26 10.06
C GLY A 28 -36.01 20.34 10.42
N ARG A 29 -36.77 20.85 9.43
CA ARG A 29 -37.88 21.79 9.63
C ARG A 29 -39.16 21.12 10.02
N TRP A 30 -39.43 19.91 9.50
CA TRP A 30 -40.70 19.24 9.70
C TRP A 30 -40.78 18.37 10.95
N LYS A 31 -39.62 17.97 11.51
CA LYS A 31 -39.47 17.18 12.74
C LYS A 31 -40.37 15.92 12.80
N LEU A 32 -40.53 15.23 11.67
CA LEU A 32 -41.37 14.07 11.54
C LEU A 32 -40.75 12.80 12.13
N LEU A 33 -39.43 12.70 12.02
CA LEU A 33 -38.70 11.52 12.43
C LEU A 33 -37.92 11.75 13.71
N PRO A 34 -37.81 10.78 14.59
CA PRO A 34 -36.95 10.83 15.75
C PRO A 34 -35.50 11.00 15.34
N LYS A 35 -34.67 11.66 16.18
CA LYS A 35 -33.28 12.00 15.85
C LYS A 35 -32.45 10.80 15.42
N TRP A 36 -32.61 9.67 16.09
CA TRP A 36 -31.86 8.45 15.77
C TRP A 36 -32.20 7.92 14.37
N LEU A 37 -33.47 7.97 13.95
CA LEU A 37 -33.92 7.49 12.64
C LEU A 37 -33.44 8.43 11.51
N ARG A 38 -33.35 9.74 11.75
CA ARG A 38 -32.73 10.70 10.82
C ARG A 38 -31.28 10.41 10.61
N MET A 39 -30.53 10.17 11.70
CA MET A 39 -29.12 9.82 11.60
C MET A 39 -28.93 8.52 10.81
N LEU A 40 -29.73 7.51 11.10
CA LEU A 40 -29.69 6.23 10.39
C LEU A 40 -29.98 6.38 8.89
N LEU A 41 -31.01 7.15 8.52
CA LEU A 41 -31.35 7.44 7.11
C LEU A 41 -30.28 8.30 6.42
N PHE A 42 -29.64 9.20 7.14
CA PHE A 42 -28.52 9.98 6.61
C PHE A 42 -27.33 9.07 6.26
N PHE A 43 -26.93 8.19 7.15
CA PHE A 43 -25.85 7.25 6.90
C PHE A 43 -26.18 6.20 5.83
N LEU A 44 -27.44 5.79 5.73
CA LEU A 44 -27.92 4.87 4.70
C LEU A 44 -28.29 5.58 3.39
N SER A 45 -28.14 6.90 3.31
CA SER A 45 -28.42 7.64 2.09
C SER A 45 -27.52 7.14 0.95
N PRO A 46 -28.03 6.95 -0.27
CA PRO A 46 -27.22 6.49 -1.41
C PRO A 46 -26.00 7.35 -1.67
N LEU A 47 -26.10 8.65 -1.47
CA LEU A 47 -24.97 9.57 -1.61
C LEU A 47 -23.86 9.25 -0.59
N MET A 48 -24.22 9.03 0.68
CA MET A 48 -23.24 8.68 1.71
C MET A 48 -22.63 7.31 1.47
N LEU A 49 -23.40 6.35 0.94
CA LEU A 49 -22.87 5.04 0.54
C LEU A 49 -21.85 5.17 -0.60
N ILE A 50 -22.11 6.03 -1.59
CA ILE A 50 -21.16 6.30 -2.69
C ILE A 50 -19.88 6.95 -2.14
N VAL A 51 -20.00 7.98 -1.29
CA VAL A 51 -18.86 8.63 -0.66
C VAL A 51 -18.05 7.63 0.16
N PHE A 52 -18.73 6.82 0.96
CA PHE A 52 -18.07 5.79 1.77
C PHE A 52 -17.37 4.73 0.91
N ALA A 53 -18.00 4.28 -0.17
CA ALA A 53 -17.39 3.37 -1.13
C ALA A 53 -16.15 3.99 -1.80
N ALA A 54 -16.22 5.25 -2.21
CA ALA A 54 -15.09 5.98 -2.80
C ALA A 54 -13.92 6.11 -1.81
N VAL A 55 -14.21 6.40 -0.53
CA VAL A 55 -13.20 6.45 0.53
C VAL A 55 -12.57 5.06 0.74
N LEU A 56 -13.38 4.00 0.78
CA LEU A 56 -12.86 2.62 0.92
C LEU A 56 -11.96 2.25 -0.26
N VAL A 57 -12.35 2.60 -1.49
CA VAL A 57 -11.52 2.34 -2.68
C VAL A 57 -10.22 3.15 -2.60
N ALA A 58 -10.27 4.42 -2.22
CA ALA A 58 -9.07 5.24 -2.05
C ALA A 58 -8.14 4.68 -0.96
N CYS A 59 -8.68 4.28 0.19
CA CYS A 59 -7.93 3.62 1.25
C CYS A 59 -7.33 2.29 0.80
N TYR A 60 -8.09 1.50 0.03
CA TYR A 60 -7.61 0.23 -0.52
C TYR A 60 -6.47 0.45 -1.51
N LEU A 61 -6.59 1.41 -2.44
CA LEU A 61 -5.52 1.74 -3.38
C LEU A 61 -4.27 2.24 -2.66
N PHE A 62 -4.43 3.13 -1.67
CA PHE A 62 -3.33 3.60 -0.83
C PHE A 62 -2.67 2.46 -0.05
N TYR A 63 -3.47 1.54 0.49
CA TYR A 63 -2.96 0.35 1.18
C TYR A 63 -2.21 -0.58 0.22
N CYS A 64 -2.74 -0.83 -0.98
CA CYS A 64 -2.09 -1.66 -1.99
C CYS A 64 -0.75 -1.07 -2.45
N ASP A 65 -0.69 0.23 -2.70
CA ASP A 65 0.57 0.89 -3.06
C ASP A 65 1.61 0.76 -1.96
N ASN A 66 1.24 1.05 -0.70
CA ASN A 66 2.15 0.89 0.44
C ASN A 66 2.52 -0.58 0.70
N PHE A 67 1.60 -1.53 0.44
CA PHE A 67 1.87 -2.95 0.64
C PHE A 67 2.84 -3.49 -0.42
N ARG A 68 2.69 -3.08 -1.69
CA ARG A 68 3.62 -3.44 -2.78
C ARG A 68 5.05 -3.02 -2.47
N VAL A 69 5.21 -1.76 -2.09
CA VAL A 69 6.49 -1.17 -1.76
C VAL A 69 7.17 -1.92 -0.61
N ARG A 70 6.44 -2.22 0.46
CA ARG A 70 6.96 -2.97 1.62
C ARG A 70 7.13 -4.47 1.39
N TYR A 71 6.61 -5.00 0.29
CA TYR A 71 6.74 -6.43 0.00
C TYR A 71 8.20 -6.82 -0.24
N PHE A 72 8.93 -6.04 -1.04
CA PHE A 72 10.31 -6.31 -1.42
C PHE A 72 11.33 -6.16 -0.27
N VAL A 73 10.97 -5.49 0.81
CA VAL A 73 11.84 -5.37 1.99
C VAL A 73 11.52 -6.38 3.09
N LYS A 74 10.66 -7.35 2.85
CA LYS A 74 10.43 -8.45 3.80
C LYS A 74 11.61 -9.42 3.77
N PRO A 75 12.15 -9.84 4.94
CA PRO A 75 13.33 -10.71 4.98
C PRO A 75 13.22 -11.96 4.10
N LYS A 76 12.10 -12.68 4.16
CA LYS A 76 11.88 -13.85 3.30
C LYS A 76 11.87 -13.57 1.80
N VAL A 77 11.46 -12.37 1.39
CA VAL A 77 11.45 -12.00 -0.04
C VAL A 77 12.86 -11.66 -0.48
N VAL A 78 13.60 -10.91 0.35
CA VAL A 78 15.02 -10.60 0.10
C VAL A 78 15.84 -11.90 0.01
N GLU A 79 15.68 -12.81 0.98
CA GLU A 79 16.31 -14.14 0.98
C GLU A 79 15.95 -14.94 -0.29
N ASN A 80 14.68 -15.01 -0.67
CA ASN A 80 14.25 -15.72 -1.87
C ASN A 80 14.85 -15.15 -3.17
N ILE A 81 15.07 -13.83 -3.24
CA ILE A 81 15.62 -13.16 -4.42
C ILE A 81 17.14 -13.28 -4.44
N THR A 82 17.80 -13.05 -3.31
CA THR A 82 19.27 -12.99 -3.23
C THR A 82 19.93 -14.32 -2.94
N GLY A 83 19.18 -15.27 -2.38
CA GLY A 83 19.72 -16.55 -1.90
C GLY A 83 20.46 -16.47 -0.56
N VAL A 84 20.50 -15.31 0.09
CA VAL A 84 21.21 -15.07 1.35
C VAL A 84 20.25 -14.77 2.47
N ASP A 85 20.46 -15.36 3.64
CA ASP A 85 19.67 -15.09 4.85
C ASP A 85 20.15 -13.80 5.54
N PHE A 86 19.32 -12.80 5.50
CA PHE A 86 19.63 -11.47 6.05
C PHE A 86 19.38 -11.42 7.56
N PRO A 87 20.34 -10.90 8.34
CA PRO A 87 20.13 -10.59 9.75
C PRO A 87 18.91 -9.67 9.93
N LYS A 88 18.29 -9.70 11.11
CA LYS A 88 17.13 -8.85 11.39
C LYS A 88 17.44 -7.39 11.15
N TYR A 89 16.56 -6.73 10.41
CA TYR A 89 16.68 -5.31 10.07
C TYR A 89 15.34 -4.59 10.17
N LYS A 90 15.39 -3.28 10.17
CA LYS A 90 14.22 -2.37 10.14
C LYS A 90 14.35 -1.39 8.99
N VAL A 91 13.24 -0.98 8.43
CA VAL A 91 13.19 0.12 7.43
C VAL A 91 13.30 1.44 8.18
N VAL A 92 14.29 2.25 7.80
CA VAL A 92 14.55 3.57 8.39
C VAL A 92 13.93 4.67 7.54
N ASP A 93 14.10 4.57 6.21
CA ASP A 93 13.61 5.56 5.25
C ASP A 93 13.14 4.89 3.97
N CYS A 94 12.25 5.56 3.25
CA CYS A 94 11.76 5.12 1.96
C CYS A 94 11.62 6.34 1.04
N GLN A 95 12.38 6.36 -0.02
CA GLN A 95 12.34 7.38 -1.06
C GLN A 95 11.68 6.80 -2.30
N SER A 96 10.51 7.30 -2.65
CA SER A 96 9.80 6.89 -3.86
C SER A 96 10.18 7.77 -5.05
N SER A 97 10.48 7.15 -6.17
CA SER A 97 10.66 7.88 -7.43
C SER A 97 9.34 8.48 -7.88
N LYS A 98 9.33 9.80 -8.14
CA LYS A 98 8.15 10.53 -8.62
C LYS A 98 7.89 10.36 -10.13
N ASN A 99 8.72 9.63 -10.84
CA ASN A 99 8.53 9.40 -12.28
C ASN A 99 7.35 8.44 -12.52
N LYS A 100 6.36 8.89 -13.26
CA LYS A 100 5.13 8.12 -13.56
C LYS A 100 5.38 6.86 -14.40
N LEU A 101 6.52 6.77 -15.09
CA LEU A 101 6.86 5.66 -15.99
C LEU A 101 7.70 4.58 -15.30
N ASP A 102 8.60 4.98 -14.38
CA ASP A 102 9.46 4.06 -13.62
C ASP A 102 9.18 4.27 -12.13
N LYS A 103 8.39 3.40 -11.56
CA LYS A 103 8.15 3.38 -10.10
C LYS A 103 9.25 2.56 -9.45
N SER A 104 10.36 3.20 -9.09
CA SER A 104 11.36 2.61 -8.22
C SER A 104 11.28 3.26 -6.83
N ASP A 105 11.35 2.43 -5.82
CA ASP A 105 11.42 2.86 -4.44
C ASP A 105 12.74 2.42 -3.85
N LYS A 106 13.47 3.38 -3.28
CA LYS A 106 14.73 3.15 -2.59
C LYS A 106 14.50 3.15 -1.09
N PHE A 107 14.80 2.02 -0.46
CA PHE A 107 14.68 1.83 0.98
C PHE A 107 16.06 1.91 1.62
N SER A 108 16.14 2.68 2.69
CA SER A 108 17.25 2.64 3.62
C SER A 108 16.87 1.74 4.80
N LEU A 109 17.66 0.71 5.03
CA LEU A 109 17.44 -0.29 6.06
C LEU A 109 18.60 -0.29 7.05
N GLU A 110 18.32 -0.63 8.30
CA GLU A 110 19.32 -0.72 9.36
C GLU A 110 19.27 -2.10 10.01
N PHE A 111 20.40 -2.77 10.05
CA PHE A 111 20.55 -4.01 10.81
C PHE A 111 20.33 -3.76 12.30
N GLN A 112 19.56 -4.61 12.96
CA GLN A 112 19.35 -4.53 14.40
C GLN A 112 20.62 -4.89 15.18
N GLU A 113 21.36 -5.85 14.62
CA GLU A 113 22.65 -6.32 15.15
C GLU A 113 23.72 -6.16 14.06
N VAL A 114 24.97 -6.04 14.45
CA VAL A 114 26.09 -5.99 13.47
C VAL A 114 26.16 -7.37 12.80
N PRO A 115 26.14 -7.42 11.44
CA PRO A 115 26.27 -8.67 10.72
C PRO A 115 27.56 -9.40 11.04
N THR A 116 27.47 -10.73 11.08
CA THR A 116 28.62 -11.60 11.36
C THR A 116 29.55 -11.75 10.16
N GLU A 117 30.78 -12.21 10.38
CA GLU A 117 31.70 -12.52 9.28
C GLU A 117 31.17 -13.66 8.40
N GLU A 118 30.33 -14.54 8.91
CA GLU A 118 29.69 -15.61 8.14
C GLU A 118 28.71 -15.04 7.12
N PHE A 119 27.93 -14.03 7.50
CA PHE A 119 27.04 -13.31 6.58
C PHE A 119 27.83 -12.68 5.43
N TYR A 120 28.98 -12.05 5.70
CA TYR A 120 29.81 -11.47 4.65
C TYR A 120 30.44 -12.52 3.73
N LYS A 121 30.74 -13.72 4.21
CA LYS A 121 31.18 -14.84 3.36
C LYS A 121 30.07 -15.30 2.41
N GLU A 122 28.82 -15.37 2.89
CA GLU A 122 27.68 -15.68 2.03
C GLU A 122 27.47 -14.59 0.97
N LEU A 123 27.70 -13.30 1.33
CA LEU A 123 27.66 -12.24 0.35
C LEU A 123 28.76 -12.37 -0.72
N ASP A 124 29.98 -12.79 -0.35
CA ASP A 124 31.07 -13.03 -1.29
C ASP A 124 30.72 -14.10 -2.35
N GLU A 125 29.82 -15.04 -2.02
CA GLU A 125 29.37 -16.10 -2.94
C GLU A 125 28.23 -15.70 -3.87
N HIS A 126 27.36 -14.77 -3.43
CA HIS A 126 26.10 -14.45 -4.10
C HIS A 126 26.03 -13.03 -4.68
N PHE A 127 26.92 -12.13 -4.25
CA PHE A 127 26.90 -10.72 -4.61
C PHE A 127 28.17 -10.32 -5.40
N ASP A 128 28.01 -9.36 -6.30
CA ASP A 128 29.15 -8.73 -6.96
C ASP A 128 29.90 -7.82 -5.98
N CYS A 129 31.18 -8.02 -5.86
CA CYS A 129 32.07 -7.18 -5.04
C CYS A 129 32.87 -6.24 -5.95
N PHE A 130 32.42 -4.99 -6.08
CA PHE A 130 33.09 -3.98 -6.93
C PHE A 130 34.29 -3.32 -6.26
N GLU A 131 34.24 -3.19 -4.95
CA GLU A 131 35.32 -2.67 -4.11
C GLU A 131 35.40 -3.51 -2.83
N PRO A 132 36.56 -3.64 -2.20
CA PRO A 132 36.68 -4.41 -0.96
C PRO A 132 35.66 -3.97 0.09
N GLY A 133 34.78 -4.89 0.47
CA GLY A 133 33.73 -4.65 1.46
C GLY A 133 32.46 -3.94 0.93
N LYS A 134 32.35 -3.71 -0.37
CA LYS A 134 31.11 -3.20 -0.99
C LYS A 134 30.48 -4.27 -1.87
N TYR A 135 29.29 -4.67 -1.48
CA TYR A 135 28.52 -5.74 -2.10
C TYR A 135 27.31 -5.16 -2.82
N SER A 136 27.06 -5.62 -4.03
CA SER A 136 25.88 -5.27 -4.81
C SER A 136 25.28 -6.51 -5.43
N TYR A 137 23.96 -6.62 -5.36
CA TYR A 137 23.18 -7.63 -6.06
C TYR A 137 22.13 -6.92 -6.90
N SER A 138 21.97 -7.31 -8.15
CA SER A 138 20.92 -6.76 -9.01
C SER A 138 20.28 -7.85 -9.86
N THR A 139 18.99 -7.80 -9.99
CA THR A 139 18.24 -8.68 -10.90
C THR A 139 17.12 -7.90 -11.58
N ILE A 140 16.81 -8.32 -12.81
CA ILE A 140 15.74 -7.76 -13.64
C ILE A 140 14.90 -8.93 -14.09
N TRP A 141 13.58 -8.77 -14.11
CA TRP A 141 12.66 -9.77 -14.64
C TRP A 141 11.60 -9.11 -15.52
N GLY A 142 11.00 -9.90 -16.40
CA GLY A 142 10.08 -9.41 -17.43
C GLY A 142 10.70 -9.50 -18.82
N ASN A 143 9.93 -9.20 -19.86
CA ASN A 143 10.35 -9.33 -21.26
C ASN A 143 10.93 -10.73 -21.61
N GLY A 144 10.37 -11.79 -21.01
CA GLY A 144 10.84 -13.17 -21.22
C GLY A 144 11.90 -13.65 -20.22
N ILE A 145 12.30 -12.82 -19.27
CA ILE A 145 13.16 -13.19 -18.13
C ILE A 145 12.26 -13.61 -16.98
N GLU A 146 12.49 -14.79 -16.43
CA GLU A 146 11.72 -15.32 -15.31
C GLU A 146 11.86 -14.45 -14.06
N ALA A 147 10.74 -14.27 -13.35
CA ALA A 147 10.74 -13.57 -12.09
C ALA A 147 11.48 -14.39 -11.01
N PRO A 148 12.18 -13.74 -10.08
CA PRO A 148 12.79 -14.41 -8.95
C PRO A 148 11.74 -15.17 -8.13
N LYS A 149 12.16 -16.24 -7.47
CA LYS A 149 11.28 -17.08 -6.66
C LYS A 149 10.49 -16.24 -5.63
N GLY A 150 9.17 -16.37 -5.67
CA GLY A 150 8.27 -15.64 -4.76
C GLY A 150 7.88 -14.24 -5.24
N VAL A 151 8.35 -13.79 -6.41
CA VAL A 151 7.91 -12.55 -7.08
C VAL A 151 6.84 -12.91 -8.12
N SER A 152 5.83 -12.05 -8.26
CA SER A 152 4.77 -12.26 -9.25
C SER A 152 5.28 -11.96 -10.67
N GLU A 153 5.12 -12.91 -11.58
CA GLU A 153 5.47 -12.78 -13.01
C GLU A 153 4.59 -11.78 -13.78
N LYS A 154 3.54 -11.24 -13.14
CA LYS A 154 2.58 -10.36 -13.82
C LYS A 154 3.13 -8.97 -14.14
N HIS A 155 4.26 -8.60 -13.59
CA HIS A 155 4.85 -7.28 -13.74
C HIS A 155 6.35 -7.42 -13.94
N ASP A 156 6.85 -6.70 -14.91
CA ASP A 156 8.28 -6.51 -15.10
C ASP A 156 8.84 -5.72 -13.93
N GLY A 157 10.11 -5.93 -13.57
CA GLY A 157 10.66 -5.21 -12.44
C GLY A 157 12.17 -5.35 -12.28
N THR A 158 12.69 -4.57 -11.36
CA THR A 158 14.09 -4.61 -10.92
C THR A 158 14.16 -4.72 -9.40
N PHE A 159 15.22 -5.37 -8.95
CA PHE A 159 15.57 -5.43 -7.53
C PHE A 159 17.08 -5.28 -7.40
N ARG A 160 17.52 -4.37 -6.55
CA ARG A 160 18.92 -4.11 -6.27
C ARG A 160 19.16 -3.99 -4.77
N VAL A 161 20.23 -4.58 -4.30
CA VAL A 161 20.67 -4.48 -2.90
C VAL A 161 22.11 -3.97 -2.90
N GLU A 162 22.40 -3.01 -2.04
CA GLU A 162 23.74 -2.47 -1.81
C GLU A 162 24.08 -2.53 -0.33
N ILE A 163 25.17 -3.19 0.00
CA ILE A 163 25.65 -3.40 1.38
C ILE A 163 27.12 -2.97 1.45
N GLU A 164 27.48 -2.24 2.49
CA GLU A 164 28.88 -1.91 2.78
C GLU A 164 29.30 -2.52 4.12
N LYS A 165 30.37 -3.29 4.11
CA LYS A 165 30.89 -3.97 5.30
C LYS A 165 31.27 -2.96 6.40
N GLY A 166 30.84 -3.22 7.60
CA GLY A 166 31.05 -2.33 8.73
C GLY A 166 30.00 -1.23 8.92
N LEU A 167 29.14 -1.00 7.94
CA LEU A 167 27.98 -0.12 8.12
C LEU A 167 26.79 -0.92 8.64
N LYS A 168 26.01 -0.28 9.51
CA LYS A 168 24.71 -0.83 9.95
C LYS A 168 23.60 -0.62 8.93
N THR A 169 23.79 0.31 7.99
CA THR A 169 22.78 0.67 7.00
C THR A 169 23.11 0.05 5.66
N PHE A 170 22.06 -0.42 4.97
CA PHE A 170 22.11 -0.90 3.61
C PHE A 170 20.90 -0.42 2.81
N TYR A 171 20.94 -0.59 1.51
CA TYR A 171 19.89 -0.07 0.63
C TYR A 171 19.29 -1.19 -0.19
N ILE A 172 17.97 -1.14 -0.34
CA ILE A 172 17.22 -1.94 -1.31
C ILE A 172 16.50 -0.99 -2.25
N GLU A 173 16.68 -1.16 -3.54
CA GLU A 173 15.91 -0.49 -4.56
C GLU A 173 15.07 -1.52 -5.30
N ALA A 174 13.77 -1.30 -5.35
CA ALA A 174 12.84 -2.16 -6.06
C ALA A 174 11.94 -1.32 -6.95
N GLY A 175 11.84 -1.71 -8.22
CA GLY A 175 11.00 -1.06 -9.21
C GLY A 175 10.11 -2.06 -9.92
N THR A 176 8.92 -1.61 -10.33
CA THR A 176 7.99 -2.37 -11.20
C THR A 176 7.45 -1.44 -12.26
N TRP A 177 7.36 -1.90 -13.51
CA TRP A 177 6.77 -1.19 -14.64
C TRP A 177 5.75 -2.02 -15.40
#